data_e2cdb400e30e3cdbc375f7d3ad504179
#
_entry.id   e2cdb400e30e3cdbc375f7d3ad504179
#
_cell.length_a   1.000
_cell.length_b   1.000
_cell.length_c   1.000
_cell.angle_alpha   90.00
_cell.angle_beta   90.00
_cell.angle_gamma   90.00
#
_symmetry.space_group_name_H-M   'P 1'
#
loop_
_entity.id
_entity.type
_entity.pdbx_description
1 polymer ?
#
loop_
_entity_poly.entity_id
_entity_poly.type
_entity_poly.pdbx_seq_one_letter_code
_entity_poly.pdbx_strand_id
1 'polypeptide(L)'
;MFELPKLDYSNSALSPIMSEQTLDLHHGKHHQTYITNLNNFIKGSDYEKLSLEDIIKKSSNEKKAGIFNNASQHWNHNLFWKCMKPNGGGNVPTKLENKIKEDFGGFEKFREEFINAGVTQFGSGWCWLSLKEDKLVVTKSPNAENPIIHNMKPILGCDVWEHSYYLDYRNKRPAYLENFFDKLINWEYVDSLL
;
A
#
# COMPACT_ATOMS: atom_id res chain seq x y z
N MET A 1 -21.63 -3.39 0.92
CA MET A 1 -21.05 -2.47 1.94
C MET A 1 -19.68 -3.02 2.33
N PHE A 2 -18.68 -2.17 2.40
CA PHE A 2 -17.30 -2.54 2.78
C PHE A 2 -17.13 -2.48 4.29
N GLU A 3 -16.23 -3.31 4.83
CA GLU A 3 -15.93 -3.41 6.25
C GLU A 3 -14.42 -3.29 6.47
N LEU A 4 -14.02 -2.84 7.67
CA LEU A 4 -12.61 -2.77 8.05
C LEU A 4 -12.05 -4.20 8.19
N PRO A 5 -11.05 -4.60 7.40
CA PRO A 5 -10.46 -5.93 7.53
C PRO A 5 -9.75 -6.06 8.88
N LYS A 6 -9.83 -7.23 9.48
CA LYS A 6 -9.00 -7.55 10.64
C LYS A 6 -7.54 -7.65 10.21
N LEU A 7 -6.63 -7.19 11.06
CA LEU A 7 -5.20 -7.43 10.89
C LEU A 7 -4.88 -8.89 11.24
N ASP A 8 -3.92 -9.48 10.53
CA ASP A 8 -3.42 -10.84 10.82
C ASP A 8 -2.45 -10.86 12.01
N TYR A 9 -2.22 -9.72 12.65
CA TYR A 9 -1.32 -9.51 13.79
C TYR A 9 -1.91 -8.48 14.77
N SER A 10 -1.43 -8.46 16.02
CA SER A 10 -1.86 -7.46 16.99
C SER A 10 -1.30 -6.07 16.68
N ASN A 11 -1.97 -5.02 17.14
CA ASN A 11 -1.54 -3.64 16.89
C ASN A 11 -0.13 -3.32 17.43
N SER A 12 0.35 -4.05 18.44
CA SER A 12 1.69 -3.92 19.00
C SER A 12 2.76 -4.76 18.30
N ALA A 13 2.38 -5.67 17.39
CA ALA A 13 3.27 -6.68 16.85
C ALA A 13 4.35 -6.15 15.89
N LEU A 14 4.13 -4.97 15.30
CA LEU A 14 5.10 -4.32 14.41
C LEU A 14 6.08 -3.39 15.14
N SER A 15 5.93 -3.25 16.48
CA SER A 15 6.86 -2.47 17.28
C SER A 15 8.25 -3.12 17.30
N PRO A 16 9.35 -2.32 17.37
CA PRO A 16 9.38 -0.87 17.47
C PRO A 16 9.36 -0.13 16.11
N ILE A 17 9.18 -0.84 14.98
CA ILE A 17 9.27 -0.26 13.64
C ILE A 17 8.04 0.61 13.34
N MET A 18 6.88 0.14 13.74
CA MET A 18 5.63 0.87 13.71
C MET A 18 4.96 0.68 15.06
N SER A 19 4.74 1.77 15.79
CA SER A 19 4.18 1.70 17.15
C SER A 19 2.71 1.28 17.15
N GLU A 20 2.27 0.72 18.28
CA GLU A 20 0.86 0.41 18.50
C GLU A 20 -0.03 1.66 18.31
N GLN A 21 0.43 2.81 18.80
CA GLN A 21 -0.29 4.08 18.62
C GLN A 21 -0.47 4.44 17.14
N THR A 22 0.57 4.27 16.33
CA THR A 22 0.48 4.49 14.87
C THR A 22 -0.53 3.54 14.26
N LEU A 23 -0.50 2.26 14.61
CA LEU A 23 -1.44 1.27 14.08
C LEU A 23 -2.89 1.55 14.51
N ASP A 24 -3.13 1.89 15.77
CA ASP A 24 -4.46 2.21 16.29
C ASP A 24 -5.09 3.40 15.54
N LEU A 25 -4.30 4.42 15.26
CA LEU A 25 -4.76 5.59 14.51
C LEU A 25 -4.89 5.28 13.02
N HIS A 26 -3.89 4.64 12.43
CA HIS A 26 -3.82 4.44 10.98
C HIS A 26 -4.87 3.40 10.51
N HIS A 27 -4.93 2.24 11.16
CA HIS A 27 -5.94 1.22 10.85
C HIS A 27 -7.32 1.60 11.43
N GLY A 28 -7.38 1.87 12.73
CA GLY A 28 -8.64 2.02 13.45
C GLY A 28 -9.36 3.35 13.20
N LYS A 29 -8.68 4.41 12.73
CA LYS A 29 -9.27 5.72 12.44
C LYS A 29 -9.17 6.10 10.96
N HIS A 30 -7.97 6.23 10.39
CA HIS A 30 -7.83 6.66 9.00
C HIS A 30 -8.48 5.67 8.04
N HIS A 31 -8.10 4.39 8.07
CA HIS A 31 -8.68 3.38 7.19
C HIS A 31 -10.19 3.22 7.40
N GLN A 32 -10.65 3.15 8.66
CA GLN A 32 -12.09 3.10 8.97
C GLN A 32 -12.85 4.31 8.40
N THR A 33 -12.27 5.49 8.44
CA THR A 33 -12.91 6.71 7.90
C THR A 33 -13.09 6.61 6.38
N TYR A 34 -12.10 6.13 5.65
CA TYR A 34 -12.24 5.91 4.20
C TYR A 34 -13.38 4.94 3.88
N ILE A 35 -13.51 3.85 4.64
CA ILE A 35 -14.59 2.88 4.45
C ILE A 35 -15.95 3.50 4.73
N THR A 36 -16.08 4.22 5.85
CA THR A 36 -17.32 4.89 6.23
C THR A 36 -17.77 5.89 5.15
N ASN A 37 -16.84 6.71 4.67
CA ASN A 37 -17.11 7.67 3.63
C ASN A 37 -17.47 7.00 2.30
N LEU A 38 -16.71 5.97 1.89
CA LEU A 38 -17.01 5.20 0.68
C LEU A 38 -18.43 4.65 0.72
N ASN A 39 -18.78 3.95 1.81
CA ASN A 39 -20.11 3.36 1.98
C ASN A 39 -21.22 4.41 1.89
N ASN A 40 -21.00 5.60 2.47
CA ASN A 40 -21.97 6.70 2.39
C ASN A 40 -22.11 7.23 0.96
N PHE A 41 -21.01 7.36 0.21
CA PHE A 41 -21.03 7.86 -1.17
C PHE A 41 -21.69 6.90 -2.16
N ILE A 42 -21.52 5.58 -1.96
CA ILE A 42 -22.00 4.58 -2.93
C ILE A 42 -23.44 4.10 -2.64
N LYS A 43 -23.95 4.34 -1.44
CA LYS A 43 -25.29 3.89 -1.01
C LYS A 43 -26.38 4.38 -1.96
N GLY A 44 -27.16 3.46 -2.51
CA GLY A 44 -28.26 3.74 -3.43
C GLY A 44 -27.82 4.21 -4.83
N SER A 45 -26.52 4.09 -5.16
CA SER A 45 -25.97 4.45 -6.46
C SER A 45 -25.58 3.24 -7.30
N ASP A 46 -25.24 3.46 -8.57
CA ASP A 46 -24.73 2.42 -9.48
C ASP A 46 -23.41 1.80 -9.04
N TYR A 47 -22.75 2.37 -8.04
CA TYR A 47 -21.51 1.86 -7.46
C TYR A 47 -21.75 0.78 -6.41
N GLU A 48 -22.92 0.72 -5.79
CA GLU A 48 -23.18 -0.09 -4.59
C GLU A 48 -22.95 -1.60 -4.81
N LYS A 49 -23.14 -2.07 -6.04
CA LYS A 49 -23.00 -3.49 -6.40
C LYS A 49 -21.66 -3.84 -7.07
N LEU A 50 -20.79 -2.87 -7.25
CA LEU A 50 -19.51 -3.08 -7.91
C LEU A 50 -18.45 -3.62 -6.95
N SER A 51 -17.45 -4.31 -7.50
CA SER A 51 -16.23 -4.63 -6.78
C SER A 51 -15.46 -3.34 -6.43
N LEU A 52 -14.61 -3.39 -5.41
CA LEU A 52 -13.80 -2.24 -5.02
C LEU A 52 -12.92 -1.74 -6.17
N GLU A 53 -12.32 -2.64 -6.94
CA GLU A 53 -11.50 -2.29 -8.11
C GLU A 53 -12.31 -1.67 -9.25
N ASP A 54 -13.55 -2.16 -9.49
CA ASP A 54 -14.44 -1.56 -10.48
C ASP A 54 -14.89 -0.17 -10.05
N ILE A 55 -15.13 0.04 -8.75
CA ILE A 55 -15.43 1.36 -8.18
C ILE A 55 -14.27 2.31 -8.45
N ILE A 56 -13.02 1.90 -8.19
CA ILE A 56 -11.83 2.72 -8.43
C ILE A 56 -11.75 3.12 -9.90
N LYS A 57 -11.81 2.15 -10.81
CA LYS A 57 -11.71 2.39 -12.27
C LYS A 57 -12.83 3.29 -12.77
N LYS A 58 -14.09 2.97 -12.43
CA LYS A 58 -15.26 3.72 -12.84
C LYS A 58 -15.23 5.15 -12.30
N SER A 59 -14.97 5.33 -11.02
CA SER A 59 -14.94 6.66 -10.39
C SER A 59 -13.78 7.53 -10.88
N SER A 60 -12.64 6.93 -11.22
CA SER A 60 -11.55 7.61 -11.90
C SER A 60 -11.97 8.14 -13.27
N ASN A 61 -12.56 7.28 -14.11
CA ASN A 61 -13.04 7.64 -15.45
C ASN A 61 -14.14 8.71 -15.42
N GLU A 62 -15.04 8.62 -14.45
CA GLU A 62 -16.14 9.57 -14.27
C GLU A 62 -15.74 10.83 -13.48
N LYS A 63 -14.47 10.93 -13.06
CA LYS A 63 -13.94 12.06 -12.27
C LYS A 63 -14.71 12.31 -10.96
N LYS A 64 -15.19 11.23 -10.32
CA LYS A 64 -15.90 11.26 -9.03
C LYS A 64 -14.91 11.21 -7.88
N ALA A 65 -14.20 12.33 -7.64
CA ALA A 65 -13.09 12.41 -6.71
C ALA A 65 -13.39 11.87 -5.30
N GLY A 66 -14.57 12.15 -4.73
CA GLY A 66 -14.98 11.66 -3.41
C GLY A 66 -15.03 10.13 -3.35
N ILE A 67 -15.65 9.48 -4.35
CA ILE A 67 -15.73 8.02 -4.43
C ILE A 67 -14.34 7.45 -4.71
N PHE A 68 -13.64 7.99 -5.71
CA PHE A 68 -12.31 7.54 -6.09
C PHE A 68 -11.32 7.54 -4.91
N ASN A 69 -11.20 8.67 -4.22
CA ASN A 69 -10.25 8.80 -3.12
C ASN A 69 -10.52 7.78 -2.00
N ASN A 70 -11.77 7.62 -1.59
CA ASN A 70 -12.10 6.71 -0.49
C ASN A 70 -12.01 5.24 -0.91
N ALA A 71 -12.41 4.89 -2.14
CA ALA A 71 -12.27 3.54 -2.66
C ALA A 71 -10.80 3.14 -2.85
N SER A 72 -10.01 4.04 -3.44
CA SER A 72 -8.56 3.82 -3.62
C SER A 72 -7.85 3.68 -2.29
N GLN A 73 -8.11 4.58 -1.32
CA GLN A 73 -7.49 4.48 0.01
C GLN A 73 -7.90 3.20 0.74
N HIS A 74 -9.16 2.79 0.64
CA HIS A 74 -9.56 1.51 1.22
C HIS A 74 -8.79 0.34 0.59
N TRP A 75 -8.66 0.31 -0.73
CA TRP A 75 -7.90 -0.74 -1.43
C TRP A 75 -6.40 -0.70 -1.09
N ASN A 76 -5.80 0.49 -1.11
CA ASN A 76 -4.39 0.71 -0.81
C ASN A 76 -4.03 0.18 0.59
N HIS A 77 -4.87 0.48 1.57
CA HIS A 77 -4.67 0.04 2.95
C HIS A 77 -4.89 -1.47 3.12
N ASN A 78 -5.84 -2.07 2.37
CA ASN A 78 -6.02 -3.53 2.37
C ASN A 78 -4.74 -4.25 1.93
N LEU A 79 -4.08 -3.76 0.88
CA LEU A 79 -2.81 -4.30 0.42
C LEU A 79 -1.69 -4.04 1.44
N PHE A 80 -1.60 -2.81 1.93
CA PHE A 80 -0.55 -2.36 2.86
C PHE A 80 -0.47 -3.23 4.10
N TRP A 81 -1.61 -3.50 4.75
CA TRP A 81 -1.63 -4.34 5.96
C TRP A 81 -1.15 -5.76 5.69
N LYS A 82 -1.53 -6.37 4.58
CA LYS A 82 -1.11 -7.72 4.19
C LYS A 82 0.34 -7.79 3.74
N CYS A 83 0.87 -6.69 3.21
CA CYS A 83 2.29 -6.58 2.86
C CYS A 83 3.22 -6.53 4.07
N MET A 84 2.70 -6.42 5.29
CA MET A 84 3.49 -6.39 6.52
C MET A 84 3.25 -7.61 7.38
N LYS A 85 4.30 -8.01 8.10
CA LYS A 85 4.22 -9.02 9.18
C LYS A 85 5.23 -8.72 10.28
N PRO A 86 5.00 -9.21 11.51
CA PRO A 86 6.02 -9.19 12.57
C PRO A 86 7.27 -9.94 12.11
N ASN A 87 8.45 -9.38 12.38
CA ASN A 87 9.73 -9.93 11.94
C ASN A 87 9.79 -10.18 10.42
N GLY A 88 9.19 -9.27 9.65
CA GLY A 88 9.21 -9.29 8.20
C GLY A 88 10.58 -8.91 7.62
N GLY A 89 10.63 -8.67 6.32
CA GLY A 89 11.89 -8.52 5.59
C GLY A 89 12.64 -9.84 5.45
N GLY A 90 13.98 -9.78 5.39
CA GLY A 90 14.80 -10.97 5.30
C GLY A 90 14.72 -11.70 3.95
N ASN A 91 14.58 -13.02 3.98
CA ASN A 91 14.66 -13.83 2.76
C ASN A 91 13.46 -13.64 1.84
N VAL A 92 13.72 -13.43 0.58
CA VAL A 92 12.71 -13.33 -0.47
C VAL A 92 12.50 -14.73 -1.09
N PRO A 93 11.25 -15.17 -1.31
CA PRO A 93 10.98 -16.43 -1.99
C PRO A 93 11.62 -16.48 -3.38
N THR A 94 12.12 -17.65 -3.76
CA THR A 94 12.93 -17.85 -4.97
C THR A 94 12.25 -17.35 -6.26
N LYS A 95 10.92 -17.53 -6.38
CA LYS A 95 10.16 -17.06 -7.56
C LYS A 95 10.25 -15.56 -7.70
N LEU A 96 9.94 -14.81 -6.63
CA LEU A 96 10.02 -13.36 -6.60
C LEU A 96 11.47 -12.86 -6.74
N GLU A 97 12.43 -13.51 -6.07
CA GLU A 97 13.85 -13.15 -6.15
C GLU A 97 14.37 -13.25 -7.59
N ASN A 98 14.05 -14.33 -8.30
CA ASN A 98 14.42 -14.49 -9.69
C ASN A 98 13.79 -13.41 -10.58
N LYS A 99 12.52 -13.09 -10.35
CA LYS A 99 11.84 -12.03 -11.10
C LYS A 99 12.43 -10.65 -10.83
N ILE A 100 12.77 -10.34 -9.59
CA ILE A 100 13.48 -9.12 -9.21
C ILE A 100 14.86 -9.05 -9.90
N LYS A 101 15.59 -10.16 -9.92
CA LYS A 101 16.88 -10.21 -10.59
C LYS A 101 16.77 -9.99 -12.10
N GLU A 102 15.75 -10.56 -12.74
CA GLU A 102 15.47 -10.39 -14.17
C GLU A 102 15.15 -8.92 -14.50
N ASP A 103 14.23 -8.29 -13.75
CA ASP A 103 13.66 -7.00 -14.11
C ASP A 103 14.50 -5.80 -13.61
N PHE A 104 15.19 -5.95 -12.47
CA PHE A 104 15.99 -4.87 -11.85
C PHE A 104 17.50 -5.13 -11.92
N GLY A 105 17.94 -6.34 -12.26
CA GLY A 105 19.35 -6.73 -12.24
C GLY A 105 19.88 -7.09 -10.84
N GLY A 106 19.02 -7.21 -9.83
CA GLY A 106 19.33 -7.67 -8.49
C GLY A 106 18.51 -6.98 -7.40
N PHE A 107 18.51 -7.61 -6.20
CA PHE A 107 17.70 -7.17 -5.07
C PHE A 107 18.10 -5.79 -4.54
N GLU A 108 19.40 -5.48 -4.48
CA GLU A 108 19.87 -4.18 -3.99
C GLU A 108 19.41 -3.01 -4.86
N LYS A 109 19.41 -3.18 -6.19
CA LYS A 109 18.90 -2.16 -7.11
C LYS A 109 17.39 -1.96 -6.94
N PHE A 110 16.65 -3.04 -6.82
CA PHE A 110 15.22 -2.97 -6.53
C PHE A 110 14.95 -2.24 -5.22
N ARG A 111 15.68 -2.59 -4.14
CA ARG A 111 15.58 -1.94 -2.84
C ARG A 111 15.83 -0.43 -2.97
N GLU A 112 16.91 -0.04 -3.65
CA GLU A 112 17.26 1.36 -3.88
C GLU A 112 16.15 2.09 -4.64
N GLU A 113 15.64 1.52 -5.73
CA GLU A 113 14.57 2.11 -6.54
C GLU A 113 13.28 2.27 -5.72
N PHE A 114 12.88 1.25 -4.95
CA PHE A 114 11.68 1.30 -4.13
C PHE A 114 11.77 2.38 -3.04
N ILE A 115 12.88 2.42 -2.30
CA ILE A 115 13.11 3.42 -1.26
C ILE A 115 13.14 4.82 -1.88
N ASN A 116 13.87 5.00 -2.99
CA ASN A 116 13.95 6.28 -3.68
C ASN A 116 12.58 6.76 -4.20
N ALA A 117 11.73 5.85 -4.71
CA ALA A 117 10.37 6.20 -5.11
C ALA A 117 9.57 6.78 -3.95
N GLY A 118 9.63 6.15 -2.77
CA GLY A 118 8.93 6.64 -1.58
C GLY A 118 9.50 7.95 -1.03
N VAL A 119 10.83 8.08 -0.99
CA VAL A 119 11.52 9.31 -0.53
C VAL A 119 11.18 10.50 -1.44
N THR A 120 11.20 10.28 -2.75
CA THR A 120 10.96 11.33 -3.74
C THR A 120 9.50 11.56 -4.08
N GLN A 121 8.57 10.83 -3.46
CA GLN A 121 7.14 11.16 -3.55
C GLN A 121 6.89 12.48 -2.82
N PHE A 122 6.61 13.53 -3.60
CA PHE A 122 6.38 14.85 -3.02
C PHE A 122 5.02 14.91 -2.32
N GLY A 123 5.03 15.29 -1.04
CA GLY A 123 3.81 15.33 -0.21
C GLY A 123 3.28 13.94 0.13
N SER A 124 1.96 13.85 0.22
CA SER A 124 1.25 12.61 0.52
C SER A 124 1.18 11.69 -0.69
N GLY A 125 1.28 10.40 -0.47
CA GLY A 125 1.19 9.43 -1.55
C GLY A 125 1.66 8.04 -1.14
N TRP A 126 2.02 7.26 -2.15
CA TRP A 126 2.38 5.86 -2.03
C TRP A 126 3.57 5.53 -2.92
N CYS A 127 4.36 4.53 -2.54
CA CYS A 127 5.27 3.85 -3.47
C CYS A 127 4.87 2.38 -3.63
N TRP A 128 5.13 1.84 -4.81
CA TRP A 128 4.57 0.57 -5.26
C TRP A 128 5.62 -0.29 -5.95
N LEU A 129 5.54 -1.61 -5.74
CA LEU A 129 6.00 -2.61 -6.68
C LEU A 129 4.78 -3.19 -7.39
N SER A 130 4.77 -3.17 -8.71
CA SER A 130 3.63 -3.61 -9.51
C SER A 130 4.08 -4.49 -10.68
N LEU A 131 3.18 -5.39 -11.11
CA LEU A 131 3.28 -6.04 -12.41
C LEU A 131 2.64 -5.14 -13.47
N LYS A 132 3.41 -4.79 -14.49
CA LYS A 132 2.94 -4.18 -15.73
C LYS A 132 3.22 -5.17 -16.86
N GLU A 133 2.16 -5.72 -17.42
CA GLU A 133 2.31 -6.89 -18.28
C GLU A 133 3.06 -7.99 -17.50
N ASP A 134 4.18 -8.48 -18.01
CA ASP A 134 4.98 -9.52 -17.36
C ASP A 134 6.22 -8.98 -16.63
N LYS A 135 6.32 -7.65 -16.41
CA LYS A 135 7.48 -7.02 -15.77
C LYS A 135 7.13 -6.40 -14.42
N LEU A 136 8.03 -6.57 -13.48
CA LEU A 136 8.02 -5.81 -12.24
C LEU A 136 8.51 -4.37 -12.48
N VAL A 137 7.75 -3.41 -11.98
CA VAL A 137 8.09 -1.98 -12.06
C VAL A 137 7.87 -1.32 -10.70
N VAL A 138 8.78 -0.42 -10.35
CA VAL A 138 8.62 0.46 -9.20
C VAL A 138 7.97 1.76 -9.66
N THR A 139 6.93 2.19 -8.97
CA THR A 139 6.23 3.45 -9.24
C THR A 139 5.90 4.20 -7.95
N LYS A 140 5.51 5.45 -8.08
CA LYS A 140 4.96 6.26 -7.00
C LYS A 140 3.74 7.00 -7.49
N SER A 141 2.82 7.32 -6.59
CA SER A 141 1.61 8.04 -6.92
C SER A 141 1.20 9.03 -5.82
N PRO A 142 0.61 10.17 -6.19
CA PRO A 142 0.18 11.17 -5.21
C PRO A 142 -1.14 10.77 -4.55
N ASN A 143 -1.35 11.22 -3.33
CA ASN A 143 -2.61 11.13 -2.59
C ASN A 143 -3.18 9.70 -2.53
N ALA A 144 -4.35 9.47 -3.11
CA ALA A 144 -5.07 8.19 -3.11
C ALA A 144 -4.81 7.35 -4.37
N GLU A 145 -4.14 7.92 -5.38
CA GLU A 145 -3.91 7.26 -6.66
C GLU A 145 -3.11 5.96 -6.48
N ASN A 146 -3.43 4.96 -7.29
CA ASN A 146 -2.76 3.67 -7.28
C ASN A 146 -2.58 3.11 -8.69
N PRO A 147 -1.72 2.10 -8.87
CA PRO A 147 -1.40 1.54 -10.20
C PRO A 147 -2.56 0.89 -10.95
N ILE A 148 -3.68 0.56 -10.26
CA ILE A 148 -4.85 -0.09 -10.89
C ILE A 148 -5.42 0.76 -12.03
N ILE A 149 -5.46 2.09 -11.87
CA ILE A 149 -5.97 2.98 -12.93
C ILE A 149 -5.03 3.10 -14.12
N HIS A 150 -3.82 2.60 -14.01
CA HIS A 150 -2.82 2.53 -15.06
C HIS A 150 -2.64 1.11 -15.64
N ASN A 151 -3.63 0.23 -15.39
CA ASN A 151 -3.63 -1.17 -15.82
C ASN A 151 -2.40 -1.97 -15.33
N MET A 152 -1.92 -1.65 -14.12
CA MET A 152 -0.87 -2.39 -13.43
C MET A 152 -1.47 -3.13 -12.23
N LYS A 153 -0.90 -4.28 -11.88
CA LYS A 153 -1.27 -5.06 -10.69
C LYS A 153 -0.30 -4.74 -9.55
N PRO A 154 -0.69 -3.94 -8.55
CA PRO A 154 0.18 -3.71 -7.38
C PRO A 154 0.33 -5.00 -6.58
N ILE A 155 1.56 -5.33 -6.18
CA ILE A 155 1.88 -6.49 -5.35
C ILE A 155 2.55 -6.11 -4.03
N LEU A 156 3.12 -4.90 -3.95
CA LEU A 156 3.62 -4.30 -2.72
C LEU A 156 3.30 -2.80 -2.75
N GLY A 157 2.82 -2.27 -1.65
CA GLY A 157 2.58 -0.85 -1.45
C GLY A 157 3.12 -0.37 -0.12
N CYS A 158 3.68 0.84 -0.08
CA CYS A 158 4.04 1.52 1.15
C CYS A 158 3.41 2.90 1.18
N ASP A 159 2.68 3.17 2.26
CA ASP A 159 2.07 4.47 2.53
C ASP A 159 3.14 5.47 2.96
N VAL A 160 3.28 6.58 2.22
CA VAL A 160 4.20 7.68 2.56
C VAL A 160 3.47 8.98 2.91
N TRP A 161 2.19 8.90 3.22
CA TRP A 161 1.50 9.95 3.94
C TRP A 161 2.14 10.14 5.32
N GLU A 162 2.23 11.37 5.80
CA GLU A 162 2.87 11.64 7.11
C GLU A 162 2.20 10.90 8.26
N HIS A 163 0.87 10.70 8.20
CA HIS A 163 0.16 9.96 9.26
C HIS A 163 0.63 8.51 9.42
N SER A 164 1.25 7.91 8.41
CA SER A 164 1.74 6.54 8.49
C SER A 164 3.06 6.39 9.27
N TYR A 165 3.83 7.48 9.42
CA TYR A 165 5.15 7.39 10.04
C TYR A 165 5.53 8.54 11.00
N TYR A 166 4.79 9.65 11.02
CA TYR A 166 5.23 10.85 11.73
C TYR A 166 5.36 10.68 13.24
N LEU A 167 4.52 9.87 13.87
CA LEU A 167 4.61 9.60 15.31
C LEU A 167 5.92 8.90 15.68
N ASP A 168 6.39 7.99 14.85
CA ASP A 168 7.55 7.14 15.12
C ASP A 168 8.86 7.75 14.56
N TYR A 169 8.79 8.42 13.42
CA TYR A 169 9.97 8.89 12.67
C TYR A 169 10.03 10.40 12.49
N ARG A 170 8.99 11.16 12.83
CA ARG A 170 8.88 12.60 12.52
C ARG A 170 9.07 12.84 11.01
N ASN A 171 9.98 13.74 10.65
CA ASN A 171 10.31 14.08 9.26
C ASN A 171 11.29 13.11 8.58
N LYS A 172 11.63 11.99 9.24
CA LYS A 172 12.64 11.04 8.74
C LYS A 172 12.01 9.97 7.86
N ARG A 173 11.31 10.36 6.78
CA ARG A 173 10.71 9.41 5.82
C ARG A 173 11.71 8.39 5.27
N PRO A 174 12.98 8.74 4.94
CA PRO A 174 13.94 7.73 4.52
C PRO A 174 14.12 6.60 5.54
N ALA A 175 14.29 6.92 6.81
CA ALA A 175 14.46 5.92 7.86
C ALA A 175 13.22 5.04 8.06
N TYR A 176 12.01 5.60 7.88
CA TYR A 176 10.77 4.82 7.87
C TYR A 176 10.76 3.80 6.72
N LEU A 177 11.08 4.25 5.50
CA LEU A 177 11.09 3.39 4.32
C LEU A 177 12.13 2.27 4.41
N GLU A 178 13.34 2.57 4.89
CA GLU A 178 14.38 1.59 5.14
C GLU A 178 13.92 0.53 6.14
N ASN A 179 13.36 0.95 7.29
CA ASN A 179 12.86 0.01 8.30
C ASN A 179 11.63 -0.78 7.82
N PHE A 180 10.71 -0.14 7.08
CA PHE A 180 9.60 -0.85 6.46
C PHE A 180 10.11 -1.95 5.53
N PHE A 181 11.03 -1.61 4.62
CA PHE A 181 11.56 -2.54 3.64
C PHE A 181 12.32 -3.69 4.29
N ASP A 182 13.23 -3.38 5.21
CA ASP A 182 14.16 -4.35 5.78
C ASP A 182 13.55 -5.22 6.89
N LYS A 183 12.43 -4.78 7.51
CA LYS A 183 11.93 -5.39 8.76
C LYS A 183 10.44 -5.69 8.82
N LEU A 184 9.64 -5.18 7.87
CA LEU A 184 8.18 -5.38 7.92
C LEU A 184 7.62 -6.16 6.74
N ILE A 185 8.26 -6.14 5.56
CA ILE A 185 7.65 -6.73 4.37
C ILE A 185 7.42 -8.24 4.54
N ASN A 186 6.19 -8.66 4.24
CA ASN A 186 5.79 -10.05 4.14
C ASN A 186 6.05 -10.56 2.72
N TRP A 187 7.28 -10.97 2.45
CA TRP A 187 7.70 -11.40 1.12
C TRP A 187 6.93 -12.61 0.60
N GLU A 188 6.47 -13.50 1.47
CA GLU A 188 5.64 -14.65 1.07
C GLU A 188 4.29 -14.18 0.52
N TYR A 189 3.68 -13.16 1.14
CA TYR A 189 2.46 -12.58 0.63
C TYR A 189 2.70 -11.89 -0.72
N VAL A 190 3.78 -11.10 -0.84
CA VAL A 190 4.14 -10.42 -2.10
C VAL A 190 4.38 -11.44 -3.22
N ASP A 191 5.11 -12.53 -2.95
CA ASP A 191 5.34 -13.62 -3.90
C ASP A 191 4.03 -14.30 -4.35
N SER A 192 3.08 -14.47 -3.43
CA SER A 192 1.78 -15.08 -3.74
C SER A 192 0.93 -14.25 -4.71
N LEU A 193 1.26 -12.99 -4.90
CA LEU A 193 0.58 -12.08 -5.82
C LEU A 193 1.23 -12.04 -7.22
N LEU A 194 2.41 -12.68 -7.41
CA LEU A 194 2.99 -12.91 -8.73
C LEU A 194 2.10 -13.89 -9.53
#